data_7be18c3ccdfa4f008fac1092accd4bd6
#
_entry.id   7be18c3ccdfa4f008fac1092accd4bd6
#
_cell.length_a   1.000
_cell.length_b   1.000
_cell.length_c   1.000
_cell.angle_alpha   90.00
_cell.angle_beta   90.00
_cell.angle_gamma   90.00
#
_symmetry.space_group_name_H-M   'P 1'
#
loop_
_entity.id
_entity.type
_entity.pdbx_description
1 polymer ?
#
loop_
_entity_poly.entity_id
_entity_poly.type
_entity_poly.pdbx_seq_one_letter_code
_entity_poly.pdbx_strand_id
1 'polypeptide(L)'
;MNDVWVLQLQVNLAQTVKNAFEAGYKDFSELLQETTRLLRSEKGKIGNIEVLGKLVKVPPLGRALVVGDLHGDLESLVQILKETSYLQEMEDKDDSYLIFLGDYGDRGAFSAEVYYTVLKLKLAFPAQTILMRGNHEGPEDLLPSPHNLPMQLYARLGEKGNEIYLKTRALFPQLCNAVLVEDRYLMVHGGLPAKTTCIEDLAFANATHPNQSFLEEMLWSDPDETVEETDTSPRGAGKLFGKKVTNEVLGKLAVKILVRGHEPCDSGFKIDHHGKVLTLFSRKGSPYFNSCGAYLLVELSEKFENAEQLIPHIHTF
;
A
#
# COMPACT_ATOMS: atom_id res chain seq x y z
N MET A 1 -30.57 3.74 -19.94
CA MET A 1 -30.47 5.19 -19.79
C MET A 1 -30.66 5.50 -18.33
N ASN A 2 -29.59 5.64 -17.60
CA ASN A 2 -29.53 6.31 -16.30
C ASN A 2 -28.16 6.98 -16.27
N ASP A 3 -28.14 8.20 -16.81
CA ASP A 3 -27.00 9.11 -16.68
C ASP A 3 -26.94 9.58 -15.21
N VAL A 4 -26.18 8.86 -14.42
CA VAL A 4 -25.75 9.37 -13.12
C VAL A 4 -24.67 10.40 -13.45
N TRP A 5 -25.01 11.67 -13.33
CA TRP A 5 -24.07 12.79 -13.36
C TRP A 5 -23.05 12.59 -12.24
N VAL A 6 -21.90 11.99 -12.55
CA VAL A 6 -20.73 12.06 -11.69
C VAL A 6 -20.24 13.51 -11.80
N LEU A 7 -20.62 14.33 -10.84
CA LEU A 7 -19.94 15.58 -10.57
C LEU A 7 -18.49 15.19 -10.24
N GLN A 8 -17.57 15.35 -11.18
CA GLN A 8 -16.14 15.31 -10.93
C GLN A 8 -15.83 16.41 -9.92
N LEU A 9 -15.82 16.04 -8.64
CA LEU A 9 -15.35 16.90 -7.56
C LEU A 9 -13.85 17.00 -7.73
N GLN A 10 -13.37 18.09 -8.27
CA GLN A 10 -11.95 18.42 -8.33
C GLN A 10 -11.34 18.26 -6.93
N VAL A 11 -10.41 17.33 -6.76
CA VAL A 11 -9.82 17.03 -5.44
C VAL A 11 -8.82 18.11 -5.08
N ASN A 12 -9.24 19.01 -4.20
CA ASN A 12 -8.35 20.01 -3.64
C ASN A 12 -7.60 19.40 -2.44
N LEU A 13 -6.33 19.03 -2.63
CA LEU A 13 -5.50 18.43 -1.58
C LEU A 13 -5.44 19.28 -0.30
N ALA A 14 -5.28 20.59 -0.41
CA ALA A 14 -5.21 21.48 0.75
C ALA A 14 -6.52 21.47 1.55
N GLN A 15 -7.68 21.46 0.86
CA GLN A 15 -8.97 21.36 1.52
C GLN A 15 -9.19 19.96 2.12
N THR A 16 -8.74 18.89 1.44
CA THR A 16 -8.83 17.52 1.96
C THR A 16 -8.02 17.37 3.25
N VAL A 17 -6.80 17.89 3.29
CA VAL A 17 -5.95 17.90 4.50
C VAL A 17 -6.58 18.75 5.62
N LYS A 18 -7.10 19.94 5.31
CA LYS A 18 -7.82 20.74 6.29
C LYS A 18 -9.00 19.96 6.87
N ASN A 19 -9.83 19.36 6.03
CA ASN A 19 -10.96 18.55 6.45
C ASN A 19 -10.52 17.35 7.30
N ALA A 20 -9.34 16.75 7.02
CA ALA A 20 -8.80 15.66 7.81
C ALA A 20 -8.55 16.05 9.27
N PHE A 21 -8.05 17.27 9.53
CA PHE A 21 -7.89 17.79 10.89
C PHE A 21 -9.21 18.18 11.56
N GLU A 22 -10.18 18.67 10.78
CA GLU A 22 -11.48 19.13 11.29
C GLU A 22 -12.52 18.01 11.41
N ALA A 23 -12.30 16.86 10.78
CA ALA A 23 -13.25 15.75 10.73
C ALA A 23 -13.61 15.24 12.14
N GLY A 24 -14.89 15.32 12.47
CA GLY A 24 -15.45 14.75 13.66
C GLY A 24 -15.84 13.27 13.48
N TYR A 25 -16.44 12.70 14.52
CA TYR A 25 -16.89 11.30 14.51
C TYR A 25 -17.79 10.97 13.31
N LYS A 26 -18.76 11.83 13.00
CA LYS A 26 -19.74 11.57 11.93
C LYS A 26 -19.05 11.49 10.58
N ASP A 27 -18.24 12.50 10.24
CA ASP A 27 -17.55 12.60 8.95
C ASP A 27 -16.59 11.42 8.73
N PHE A 28 -15.82 11.08 9.78
CA PHE A 28 -14.86 9.96 9.70
C PHE A 28 -15.56 8.61 9.62
N SER A 29 -16.67 8.46 10.38
CA SER A 29 -17.50 7.24 10.35
C SER A 29 -18.15 7.01 8.98
N GLU A 30 -18.70 8.05 8.36
CA GLU A 30 -19.30 7.99 7.03
C GLU A 30 -18.24 7.64 5.97
N LEU A 31 -17.08 8.31 6.01
CA LEU A 31 -15.95 8.03 5.11
C LEU A 31 -15.51 6.56 5.17
N LEU A 32 -15.31 6.01 6.37
CA LEU A 32 -14.94 4.61 6.56
C LEU A 32 -16.01 3.65 6.02
N GLN A 33 -17.29 3.95 6.25
CA GLN A 33 -18.38 3.10 5.78
C GLN A 33 -18.50 3.11 4.25
N GLU A 34 -18.41 4.29 3.63
CA GLU A 34 -18.47 4.46 2.18
C GLU A 34 -17.29 3.73 1.50
N THR A 35 -16.06 3.97 1.99
CA THR A 35 -14.88 3.32 1.44
C THR A 35 -14.92 1.81 1.64
N THR A 36 -15.34 1.34 2.83
CA THR A 36 -15.50 -0.11 3.07
C THR A 36 -16.51 -0.74 2.11
N ARG A 37 -17.63 -0.05 1.84
CA ARG A 37 -18.65 -0.52 0.88
C ARG A 37 -18.08 -0.56 -0.53
N LEU A 38 -17.37 0.49 -0.95
CA LEU A 38 -16.71 0.55 -2.25
C LEU A 38 -15.74 -0.63 -2.42
N LEU A 39 -14.78 -0.81 -1.51
CA LEU A 39 -13.77 -1.88 -1.57
C LEU A 39 -14.37 -3.29 -1.53
N ARG A 40 -15.51 -3.49 -0.85
CA ARG A 40 -16.26 -4.77 -0.87
C ARG A 40 -16.92 -5.04 -2.20
N SER A 41 -17.31 -4.01 -2.93
CA SER A 41 -17.95 -4.15 -4.25
C SER A 41 -16.94 -4.36 -5.37
N GLU A 42 -15.67 -4.08 -5.14
CA GLU A 42 -14.61 -4.21 -6.15
C GLU A 42 -14.35 -5.68 -6.49
N LYS A 43 -14.70 -6.07 -7.72
CA LYS A 43 -14.45 -7.39 -8.30
C LYS A 43 -14.52 -7.35 -9.83
N GLY A 44 -13.70 -8.15 -10.48
CA GLY A 44 -13.61 -8.16 -11.94
C GLY A 44 -13.08 -6.84 -12.48
N LYS A 45 -13.54 -6.43 -13.65
CA LYS A 45 -13.05 -5.22 -14.31
C LYS A 45 -13.68 -3.95 -13.74
N ILE A 46 -12.82 -2.99 -13.34
CA ILE A 46 -13.19 -1.67 -12.82
C ILE A 46 -12.33 -0.62 -13.51
N GLY A 47 -12.92 0.17 -14.42
CA GLY A 47 -12.14 1.04 -15.29
C GLY A 47 -11.08 0.24 -16.06
N ASN A 48 -9.81 0.58 -15.89
CA ASN A 48 -8.70 -0.08 -16.55
C ASN A 48 -8.07 -1.22 -15.72
N ILE A 49 -8.44 -1.38 -14.44
CA ILE A 49 -7.92 -2.43 -13.56
C ILE A 49 -8.85 -3.65 -13.52
N GLU A 50 -8.29 -4.78 -13.07
CA GLU A 50 -9.05 -6.01 -12.79
C GLU A 50 -8.78 -6.48 -11.35
N VAL A 51 -9.83 -6.79 -10.61
CA VAL A 51 -9.76 -7.25 -9.21
C VAL A 51 -10.11 -8.72 -9.11
N LEU A 52 -9.15 -9.53 -8.66
CA LEU A 52 -9.29 -10.95 -8.34
C LEU A 52 -9.06 -11.17 -6.85
N GLY A 53 -10.12 -11.44 -6.08
CA GLY A 53 -10.01 -11.55 -4.62
C GLY A 53 -9.45 -10.29 -3.97
N LYS A 54 -8.24 -10.36 -3.45
CA LYS A 54 -7.48 -9.23 -2.90
C LYS A 54 -6.20 -8.95 -3.70
N LEU A 55 -6.17 -9.29 -4.96
CA LEU A 55 -5.13 -8.92 -5.92
C LEU A 55 -5.73 -7.99 -6.98
N VAL A 56 -5.03 -6.90 -7.26
CA VAL A 56 -5.38 -5.94 -8.30
C VAL A 56 -4.40 -6.08 -9.46
N LYS A 57 -4.92 -6.37 -10.66
CA LYS A 57 -4.14 -6.32 -11.89
C LYS A 57 -4.24 -4.94 -12.50
N VAL A 58 -3.10 -4.31 -12.71
CA VAL A 58 -2.97 -3.02 -13.39
C VAL A 58 -2.39 -3.29 -14.78
N PRO A 59 -2.96 -2.74 -15.85
CA PRO A 59 -2.42 -2.95 -17.19
C PRO A 59 -1.00 -2.37 -17.29
N PRO A 60 -0.11 -2.94 -18.14
CA PRO A 60 1.23 -2.41 -18.37
C PRO A 60 1.19 -1.18 -19.31
N LEU A 61 0.33 -0.23 -18.99
CA LEU A 61 0.06 1.03 -19.71
C LEU A 61 -0.19 2.15 -18.71
N GLY A 62 0.13 3.38 -19.13
CA GLY A 62 -0.03 4.56 -18.31
C GLY A 62 1.07 4.67 -17.24
N ARG A 63 0.81 5.43 -16.20
CA ARG A 63 1.81 5.84 -15.21
C ARG A 63 1.40 5.46 -13.80
N ALA A 64 2.35 5.07 -12.97
CA ALA A 64 2.12 4.77 -11.56
C ALA A 64 2.98 5.65 -10.65
N LEU A 65 2.34 6.26 -9.64
CA LEU A 65 2.98 6.80 -8.45
C LEU A 65 2.83 5.77 -7.33
N VAL A 66 3.95 5.17 -6.91
CA VAL A 66 3.98 4.16 -5.85
C VAL A 66 4.54 4.77 -4.57
N VAL A 67 3.75 4.71 -3.51
CA VAL A 67 4.06 5.27 -2.19
C VAL A 67 4.21 4.12 -1.20
N GLY A 68 5.35 4.05 -0.52
CA GLY A 68 5.63 3.10 0.56
C GLY A 68 4.98 3.50 1.89
N ASP A 69 5.55 3.01 2.98
CA ASP A 69 5.08 3.24 4.35
C ASP A 69 4.97 4.73 4.69
N LEU A 70 3.82 5.11 5.24
CA LEU A 70 3.56 6.48 5.70
C LEU A 70 3.58 6.59 7.22
N HIS A 71 3.07 5.59 7.93
CA HIS A 71 3.09 5.55 9.40
C HIS A 71 2.69 6.87 10.06
N GLY A 72 1.53 7.43 9.68
CA GLY A 72 1.02 8.68 10.25
C GLY A 72 1.88 9.92 9.91
N ASP A 73 2.69 9.88 8.87
CA ASP A 73 3.43 11.03 8.34
C ASP A 73 2.64 11.71 7.22
N LEU A 74 1.75 12.61 7.63
CA LEU A 74 0.92 13.39 6.70
C LEU A 74 1.76 14.38 5.88
N GLU A 75 2.85 14.90 6.45
CA GLU A 75 3.69 15.89 5.77
C GLU A 75 4.36 15.25 4.54
N SER A 76 4.92 14.05 4.70
CA SER A 76 5.49 13.29 3.59
C SER A 76 4.45 12.98 2.51
N LEU A 77 3.25 12.52 2.88
CA LEU A 77 2.16 12.30 1.92
C LEU A 77 1.82 13.57 1.14
N VAL A 78 1.66 14.69 1.83
CA VAL A 78 1.33 15.99 1.20
C VAL A 78 2.47 16.47 0.30
N GLN A 79 3.71 16.28 0.72
CA GLN A 79 4.90 16.64 -0.07
C GLN A 79 4.92 15.86 -1.38
N ILE A 80 4.80 14.51 -1.34
CA ILE A 80 4.77 13.65 -2.51
C ILE A 80 3.69 14.09 -3.52
N LEU A 81 2.45 14.28 -3.03
CA LEU A 81 1.33 14.63 -3.90
C LEU A 81 1.47 16.04 -4.51
N LYS A 82 2.10 16.98 -3.80
CA LYS A 82 2.36 18.33 -4.32
C LYS A 82 3.49 18.37 -5.34
N GLU A 83 4.62 17.73 -5.05
CA GLU A 83 5.79 17.72 -5.93
C GLU A 83 5.50 17.05 -7.27
N THR A 84 4.71 15.99 -7.25
CA THR A 84 4.35 15.26 -8.46
C THR A 84 3.19 15.89 -9.23
N SER A 85 2.39 16.75 -8.60
CA SER A 85 1.09 17.23 -9.14
C SER A 85 0.18 16.08 -9.62
N TYR A 86 0.32 14.90 -9.00
CA TYR A 86 -0.24 13.64 -9.52
C TYR A 86 -1.77 13.60 -9.51
N LEU A 87 -2.40 14.31 -8.56
CA LEU A 87 -3.86 14.38 -8.53
C LEU A 87 -4.45 15.05 -9.78
N GLN A 88 -3.78 16.08 -10.31
CA GLN A 88 -4.16 16.69 -11.58
C GLN A 88 -4.00 15.72 -12.75
N GLU A 89 -2.92 14.93 -12.76
CA GLU A 89 -2.73 13.91 -13.79
C GLU A 89 -3.84 12.85 -13.76
N MET A 90 -4.28 12.43 -12.56
CA MET A 90 -5.38 11.48 -12.38
C MET A 90 -6.76 12.06 -12.80
N GLU A 91 -6.95 13.38 -12.72
CA GLU A 91 -8.15 14.05 -13.24
C GLU A 91 -8.16 14.07 -14.78
N ASP A 92 -6.98 14.21 -15.39
CA ASP A 92 -6.82 14.35 -16.84
C ASP A 92 -6.73 13.01 -17.57
N LYS A 93 -6.33 11.92 -16.89
CA LYS A 93 -6.02 10.61 -17.50
C LYS A 93 -6.54 9.44 -16.65
N ASP A 94 -7.24 8.51 -17.28
CA ASP A 94 -7.77 7.31 -16.64
C ASP A 94 -6.72 6.20 -16.41
N ASP A 95 -5.51 6.33 -16.98
CA ASP A 95 -4.40 5.39 -16.89
C ASP A 95 -3.26 5.87 -15.97
N SER A 96 -3.58 6.78 -15.06
CA SER A 96 -2.67 7.24 -13.97
C SER A 96 -3.08 6.59 -12.66
N TYR A 97 -2.17 5.82 -12.04
CA TYR A 97 -2.45 5.00 -10.86
C TYR A 97 -1.66 5.47 -9.64
N LEU A 98 -2.36 5.74 -8.53
CA LEU A 98 -1.77 6.03 -7.23
C LEU A 98 -1.84 4.77 -6.37
N ILE A 99 -0.69 4.15 -6.11
CA ILE A 99 -0.57 2.87 -5.41
C ILE A 99 0.11 3.09 -4.07
N PHE A 100 -0.59 2.76 -2.98
CA PHE A 100 -0.02 2.76 -1.63
C PHE A 100 0.31 1.34 -1.21
N LEU A 101 1.53 1.11 -0.75
CA LEU A 101 2.00 -0.23 -0.35
C LEU A 101 1.53 -0.69 1.03
N GLY A 102 0.77 0.15 1.77
CA GLY A 102 0.27 -0.15 3.11
C GLY A 102 0.97 0.66 4.20
N ASP A 103 0.69 0.30 5.47
CA ASP A 103 1.23 0.95 6.67
C ASP A 103 0.94 2.44 6.74
N TYR A 104 -0.37 2.76 6.75
CA TYR A 104 -0.84 4.15 6.78
C TYR A 104 -0.71 4.79 8.14
N GLY A 105 -0.98 4.03 9.21
CA GLY A 105 -1.03 4.50 10.58
C GLY A 105 0.09 4.01 11.48
N ASP A 106 -0.05 4.30 12.76
CA ASP A 106 0.91 4.03 13.82
C ASP A 106 2.23 4.82 13.71
N ARG A 107 3.04 4.79 14.72
CA ARG A 107 4.37 5.41 14.81
C ARG A 107 4.36 6.94 14.77
N GLY A 108 3.81 7.55 13.72
CA GLY A 108 3.71 9.00 13.55
C GLY A 108 2.45 9.58 14.22
N ALA A 109 2.38 10.90 14.26
CA ALA A 109 1.35 11.61 15.04
C ALA A 109 0.00 11.74 14.32
N PHE A 110 -0.04 11.62 12.98
CA PHE A 110 -1.20 11.97 12.17
C PHE A 110 -1.84 10.76 11.48
N SER A 111 -1.94 9.62 12.19
CA SER A 111 -2.52 8.40 11.60
C SER A 111 -3.95 8.61 11.12
N ALA A 112 -4.79 9.28 11.90
CA ALA A 112 -6.18 9.56 11.53
C ALA A 112 -6.26 10.43 10.27
N GLU A 113 -5.40 11.45 10.16
CA GLU A 113 -5.34 12.37 9.02
C GLU A 113 -4.83 11.68 7.76
N VAL A 114 -3.84 10.79 7.87
CA VAL A 114 -3.37 9.96 6.75
C VAL A 114 -4.49 9.06 6.26
N TYR A 115 -5.14 8.29 7.15
CA TYR A 115 -6.30 7.46 6.77
C TYR A 115 -7.39 8.30 6.11
N TYR A 116 -7.77 9.43 6.72
CA TYR A 116 -8.80 10.31 6.14
C TYR A 116 -8.44 10.73 4.72
N THR A 117 -7.20 11.17 4.51
CA THR A 117 -6.74 11.66 3.22
C THR A 117 -6.72 10.56 2.16
N VAL A 118 -6.12 9.40 2.44
CA VAL A 118 -6.03 8.30 1.45
C VAL A 118 -7.40 7.71 1.13
N LEU A 119 -8.31 7.65 2.11
CA LEU A 119 -9.68 7.17 1.88
C LEU A 119 -10.50 8.17 1.03
N LYS A 120 -10.30 9.48 1.21
CA LYS A 120 -10.90 10.50 0.33
C LYS A 120 -10.38 10.38 -1.09
N LEU A 121 -9.08 10.13 -1.29
CA LEU A 121 -8.50 9.88 -2.62
C LEU A 121 -9.10 8.62 -3.26
N LYS A 122 -9.27 7.54 -2.49
CA LYS A 122 -9.91 6.31 -2.97
C LYS A 122 -11.35 6.54 -3.43
N LEU A 123 -12.14 7.32 -2.71
CA LEU A 123 -13.51 7.63 -3.12
C LEU A 123 -13.57 8.55 -4.34
N ALA A 124 -12.62 9.48 -4.47
CA ALA A 124 -12.56 10.41 -5.59
C ALA A 124 -12.08 9.72 -6.89
N PHE A 125 -11.12 8.81 -6.78
CA PHE A 125 -10.49 8.10 -7.90
C PHE A 125 -10.54 6.57 -7.68
N PRO A 126 -11.73 5.95 -7.71
CA PRO A 126 -11.90 4.57 -7.27
C PRO A 126 -11.14 3.53 -8.10
N ALA A 127 -10.99 3.73 -9.41
CA ALA A 127 -10.27 2.82 -10.29
C ALA A 127 -8.75 3.10 -10.37
N GLN A 128 -8.32 4.27 -9.91
CA GLN A 128 -6.93 4.74 -10.05
C GLN A 128 -6.18 4.71 -8.71
N THR A 129 -6.87 4.89 -7.57
CA THR A 129 -6.24 4.78 -6.25
C THR A 129 -6.33 3.36 -5.74
N ILE A 130 -5.18 2.73 -5.52
CA ILE A 130 -5.07 1.35 -5.03
C ILE A 130 -4.48 1.37 -3.62
N LEU A 131 -5.26 0.90 -2.66
CA LEU A 131 -4.89 0.83 -1.25
C LEU A 131 -4.49 -0.59 -0.89
N MET A 132 -3.20 -0.84 -0.71
CA MET A 132 -2.71 -2.13 -0.26
C MET A 132 -2.72 -2.24 1.26
N ARG A 133 -2.74 -3.47 1.73
CA ARG A 133 -2.74 -3.84 3.14
C ARG A 133 -1.31 -3.97 3.64
N GLY A 134 -0.92 -3.19 4.64
CA GLY A 134 0.32 -3.38 5.38
C GLY A 134 0.15 -4.30 6.59
N ASN A 135 1.24 -4.58 7.30
CA ASN A 135 1.17 -5.39 8.51
C ASN A 135 0.49 -4.63 9.66
N HIS A 136 0.53 -3.29 9.68
CA HIS A 136 -0.23 -2.46 10.61
C HIS A 136 -1.74 -2.47 10.34
N GLU A 137 -2.15 -2.86 9.17
CA GLU A 137 -3.52 -3.19 8.79
C GLU A 137 -3.80 -4.72 8.87
N GLY A 138 -2.91 -5.48 9.51
CA GLY A 138 -2.96 -6.94 9.63
C GLY A 138 -4.19 -7.48 10.37
N PRO A 139 -4.40 -8.81 10.36
CA PRO A 139 -5.43 -9.46 11.13
C PRO A 139 -5.14 -9.39 12.63
N GLU A 140 -6.13 -9.73 13.48
CA GLU A 140 -6.02 -9.55 14.93
C GLU A 140 -4.92 -10.40 15.58
N ASP A 141 -4.66 -11.56 15.03
CA ASP A 141 -3.63 -12.50 15.50
C ASP A 141 -2.20 -12.13 15.06
N LEU A 142 -2.04 -11.11 14.20
CA LEU A 142 -0.77 -10.61 13.69
C LEU A 142 -0.61 -9.09 13.89
N LEU A 143 -1.12 -8.55 14.98
CA LEU A 143 -1.00 -7.11 15.27
C LEU A 143 0.45 -6.70 15.56
N PRO A 144 0.92 -5.59 14.97
CA PRO A 144 2.25 -5.06 15.26
C PRO A 144 2.35 -4.50 16.68
N SER A 145 3.55 -4.43 17.21
CA SER A 145 3.83 -3.74 18.47
C SER A 145 4.93 -2.70 18.29
N PRO A 146 4.71 -1.45 18.76
CA PRO A 146 3.47 -0.89 19.32
C PRO A 146 2.41 -0.61 18.24
N HIS A 147 1.13 -0.65 18.65
CA HIS A 147 -0.03 -0.28 17.83
C HIS A 147 -0.70 0.95 18.48
N ASN A 148 -0.43 2.13 17.92
CA ASN A 148 -0.78 3.41 18.53
C ASN A 148 -2.13 3.97 18.04
N LEU A 149 -2.64 3.48 16.90
CA LEU A 149 -3.85 4.01 16.26
C LEU A 149 -5.07 4.09 17.21
N PRO A 150 -5.37 3.06 18.05
CA PRO A 150 -6.49 3.16 19.00
C PRO A 150 -6.36 4.34 19.95
N MET A 151 -5.15 4.53 20.51
CA MET A 151 -4.87 5.63 21.44
C MET A 151 -4.98 7.00 20.77
N GLN A 152 -4.49 7.13 19.54
CA GLN A 152 -4.59 8.38 18.77
C GLN A 152 -6.06 8.74 18.48
N LEU A 153 -6.86 7.76 18.08
CA LEU A 153 -8.29 7.96 17.83
C LEU A 153 -9.06 8.31 19.13
N TYR A 154 -8.72 7.64 20.24
CA TYR A 154 -9.32 7.98 21.54
C TYR A 154 -8.92 9.39 22.00
N ALA A 155 -7.66 9.76 21.89
CA ALA A 155 -7.20 11.11 22.24
C ALA A 155 -7.91 12.21 21.43
N ARG A 156 -8.21 11.91 20.15
CA ARG A 156 -8.89 12.84 19.25
C ARG A 156 -10.42 12.94 19.47
N LEU A 157 -11.09 11.80 19.68
CA LEU A 157 -12.55 11.69 19.62
C LEU A 157 -13.19 11.16 20.92
N GLY A 158 -12.41 10.96 21.99
CA GLY A 158 -12.88 10.35 23.24
C GLY A 158 -13.42 8.92 22.99
N GLU A 159 -14.48 8.56 23.70
CA GLU A 159 -15.14 7.24 23.56
C GLU A 159 -15.54 6.90 22.11
N LYS A 160 -15.86 7.91 21.30
CA LYS A 160 -16.18 7.74 19.88
C LYS A 160 -14.98 7.29 19.05
N GLY A 161 -13.76 7.54 19.51
CA GLY A 161 -12.54 7.03 18.90
C GLY A 161 -12.48 5.51 18.86
N ASN A 162 -13.00 4.83 19.88
CA ASN A 162 -13.08 3.36 19.90
C ASN A 162 -14.00 2.82 18.79
N GLU A 163 -15.14 3.49 18.57
CA GLU A 163 -16.06 3.12 17.47
C GLU A 163 -15.42 3.34 16.10
N ILE A 164 -14.66 4.43 15.93
CA ILE A 164 -13.90 4.70 14.70
C ILE A 164 -12.83 3.64 14.49
N TYR A 165 -12.10 3.26 15.55
CA TYR A 165 -11.11 2.18 15.47
C TYR A 165 -11.73 0.86 14.99
N LEU A 166 -12.87 0.45 15.55
CA LEU A 166 -13.56 -0.78 15.14
C LEU A 166 -13.98 -0.72 13.67
N LYS A 167 -14.45 0.44 13.18
CA LYS A 167 -14.76 0.63 11.75
C LYS A 167 -13.52 0.58 10.88
N THR A 168 -12.41 1.16 11.34
CA THR A 168 -11.11 1.09 10.66
C THR A 168 -10.61 -0.35 10.58
N ARG A 169 -10.74 -1.12 11.68
CA ARG A 169 -10.44 -2.56 11.67
C ARG A 169 -11.29 -3.35 10.67
N ALA A 170 -12.57 -2.99 10.51
CA ALA A 170 -13.46 -3.62 9.53
C ALA A 170 -13.12 -3.29 8.06
N LEU A 171 -12.42 -2.18 7.82
CA LEU A 171 -11.88 -1.79 6.52
C LEU A 171 -10.66 -2.64 6.13
N PHE A 172 -9.74 -2.95 7.06
CA PHE A 172 -8.45 -3.57 6.79
C PHE A 172 -8.51 -4.84 5.91
N PRO A 173 -9.40 -5.83 6.17
CA PRO A 173 -9.50 -7.01 5.30
C PRO A 173 -10.09 -6.70 3.91
N GLN A 174 -10.54 -5.46 3.65
CA GLN A 174 -11.02 -5.05 2.33
C GLN A 174 -9.89 -4.48 1.45
N LEU A 175 -8.79 -4.04 2.04
CA LEU A 175 -7.59 -3.59 1.32
C LEU A 175 -7.02 -4.73 0.46
N CYS A 176 -6.34 -4.41 -0.63
CA CYS A 176 -5.72 -5.43 -1.47
C CYS A 176 -4.39 -5.92 -0.87
N ASN A 177 -4.06 -7.19 -1.09
CA ASN A 177 -2.81 -7.79 -0.61
C ASN A 177 -1.67 -7.62 -1.61
N ALA A 178 -2.01 -7.57 -2.90
CA ALA A 178 -1.02 -7.51 -3.98
C ALA A 178 -1.52 -6.68 -5.16
N VAL A 179 -0.57 -6.08 -5.86
CA VAL A 179 -0.76 -5.47 -7.18
C VAL A 179 0.13 -6.21 -8.18
N LEU A 180 -0.41 -6.57 -9.32
CA LEU A 180 0.29 -7.22 -10.41
C LEU A 180 0.26 -6.34 -11.65
N VAL A 181 1.43 -6.04 -12.21
CA VAL A 181 1.60 -5.47 -13.55
C VAL A 181 2.28 -6.54 -14.41
N GLU A 182 1.56 -7.11 -15.36
CA GLU A 182 2.04 -8.26 -16.15
C GLU A 182 3.37 -7.96 -16.85
N ASP A 183 4.28 -8.93 -16.86
CA ASP A 183 5.65 -8.82 -17.39
C ASP A 183 6.52 -7.73 -16.75
N ARG A 184 6.08 -7.11 -15.63
CA ARG A 184 6.76 -5.99 -14.97
C ARG A 184 6.96 -6.23 -13.48
N TYR A 185 5.90 -5.98 -12.70
CA TYR A 185 5.96 -5.84 -11.26
C TYR A 185 4.98 -6.72 -10.54
N LEU A 186 5.44 -7.31 -9.45
CA LEU A 186 4.59 -7.70 -8.34
C LEU A 186 4.81 -6.70 -7.22
N MET A 187 3.74 -6.18 -6.62
CA MET A 187 3.82 -5.34 -5.44
C MET A 187 3.13 -6.06 -4.29
N VAL A 188 3.81 -6.16 -3.14
CA VAL A 188 3.27 -6.61 -1.86
C VAL A 188 3.81 -5.70 -0.76
N HIS A 189 3.23 -5.73 0.43
CA HIS A 189 3.74 -4.89 1.51
C HIS A 189 5.07 -5.40 2.08
N GLY A 190 5.09 -6.62 2.57
CA GLY A 190 6.26 -7.28 3.16
C GLY A 190 7.06 -8.08 2.14
N GLY A 191 6.78 -9.38 2.00
CA GLY A 191 7.61 -10.22 1.14
C GLY A 191 6.87 -11.29 0.35
N LEU A 192 7.64 -12.16 -0.24
CA LEU A 192 7.15 -13.23 -1.09
C LEU A 192 6.84 -14.48 -0.26
N PRO A 193 5.62 -15.02 -0.30
CA PRO A 193 5.37 -16.34 0.27
C PRO A 193 6.11 -17.41 -0.52
N ALA A 194 7.01 -18.13 0.14
CA ALA A 194 7.90 -19.10 -0.52
C ALA A 194 7.15 -20.23 -1.24
N LYS A 195 5.92 -20.55 -0.79
CA LYS A 195 5.09 -21.61 -1.37
C LYS A 195 4.18 -21.13 -2.51
N THR A 196 4.28 -19.88 -2.96
CA THR A 196 3.48 -19.34 -4.05
C THR A 196 3.69 -20.15 -5.33
N THR A 197 2.59 -20.57 -5.94
CA THR A 197 2.56 -21.32 -7.20
C THR A 197 1.84 -20.58 -8.32
N CYS A 198 0.84 -19.77 -7.97
CA CYS A 198 0.01 -19.00 -8.89
C CYS A 198 -0.50 -17.70 -8.22
N ILE A 199 -1.14 -16.85 -8.99
CA ILE A 199 -1.68 -15.56 -8.50
C ILE A 199 -2.83 -15.74 -7.50
N GLU A 200 -3.56 -16.85 -7.56
CA GLU A 200 -4.65 -17.18 -6.66
C GLU A 200 -4.19 -17.35 -5.22
N ASP A 201 -2.97 -17.84 -5.00
CA ASP A 201 -2.36 -17.96 -3.66
C ASP A 201 -2.25 -16.59 -2.98
N LEU A 202 -1.95 -15.53 -3.74
CA LEU A 202 -1.88 -14.16 -3.26
C LEU A 202 -3.27 -13.51 -3.18
N ALA A 203 -4.09 -13.73 -4.19
CA ALA A 203 -5.42 -13.14 -4.31
C ALA A 203 -6.37 -13.57 -3.18
N PHE A 204 -6.28 -14.82 -2.76
CA PHE A 204 -7.15 -15.43 -1.75
C PHE A 204 -6.45 -15.71 -0.41
N ALA A 205 -5.29 -15.12 -0.17
CA ALA A 205 -4.52 -15.29 1.07
C ALA A 205 -5.33 -14.99 2.34
N ASN A 206 -6.24 -14.02 2.30
CA ASN A 206 -7.14 -13.72 3.43
C ASN A 206 -8.06 -14.90 3.79
N ALA A 207 -8.51 -15.67 2.81
CA ALA A 207 -9.44 -16.78 3.01
C ALA A 207 -8.74 -18.03 3.57
N THR A 208 -7.45 -18.16 3.36
CA THR A 208 -6.65 -19.31 3.81
C THR A 208 -5.92 -19.05 5.14
N HIS A 209 -5.83 -17.80 5.57
CA HIS A 209 -5.27 -17.42 6.87
C HIS A 209 -6.19 -17.83 8.02
N PRO A 210 -5.69 -18.33 9.18
CA PRO A 210 -4.29 -18.58 9.51
C PRO A 210 -3.76 -19.96 9.09
N ASN A 211 -4.57 -20.80 8.42
CA ASN A 211 -4.19 -22.18 8.07
C ASN A 211 -3.02 -22.27 7.10
N GLN A 212 -2.83 -21.23 6.28
CA GLN A 212 -1.71 -21.07 5.38
C GLN A 212 -1.02 -19.73 5.65
N SER A 213 0.30 -19.69 5.46
CA SER A 213 1.13 -18.52 5.79
C SER A 213 1.17 -17.43 4.72
N PHE A 214 0.43 -17.56 3.62
CA PHE A 214 0.51 -16.60 2.51
C PHE A 214 0.28 -15.15 2.95
N LEU A 215 -0.81 -14.89 3.68
CA LEU A 215 -1.10 -13.52 4.17
C LEU A 215 -0.02 -13.02 5.12
N GLU A 216 0.40 -13.86 6.08
CA GLU A 216 1.45 -13.52 7.03
C GLU A 216 2.76 -13.17 6.31
N GLU A 217 3.21 -14.03 5.38
CA GLU A 217 4.45 -13.80 4.62
C GLU A 217 4.36 -12.55 3.74
N MET A 218 3.20 -12.28 3.09
CA MET A 218 2.99 -11.06 2.30
C MET A 218 3.05 -9.77 3.14
N LEU A 219 2.68 -9.84 4.42
CA LEU A 219 2.64 -8.67 5.29
C LEU A 219 3.92 -8.47 6.12
N TRP A 220 4.67 -9.54 6.44
CA TRP A 220 5.71 -9.52 7.47
C TRP A 220 7.10 -10.00 7.02
N SER A 221 7.23 -10.63 5.85
CA SER A 221 8.53 -11.18 5.42
C SER A 221 9.45 -10.10 4.86
N ASP A 222 10.75 -10.28 5.08
CA ASP A 222 11.80 -9.39 4.59
C ASP A 222 12.80 -10.13 3.71
N PRO A 223 13.35 -9.47 2.65
CA PRO A 223 14.45 -10.01 1.87
C PRO A 223 15.74 -10.04 2.68
N ASP A 224 16.53 -11.11 2.55
CA ASP A 224 17.84 -11.21 3.18
C ASP A 224 18.87 -11.81 2.23
N GLU A 225 19.99 -11.10 2.06
CA GLU A 225 21.08 -11.46 1.14
C GLU A 225 21.87 -12.69 1.60
N THR A 226 21.82 -13.02 2.89
CA THR A 226 22.56 -14.13 3.51
C THR A 226 21.76 -15.44 3.57
N VAL A 227 20.44 -15.35 3.40
CA VAL A 227 19.51 -16.47 3.39
C VAL A 227 19.41 -17.04 1.97
N GLU A 228 19.52 -18.35 1.82
CA GLU A 228 19.36 -19.00 0.51
C GLU A 228 17.88 -19.17 0.12
N GLU A 229 17.09 -19.79 1.00
CA GLU A 229 15.65 -20.01 0.80
C GLU A 229 14.84 -19.17 1.77
N THR A 230 14.60 -19.70 2.98
CA THR A 230 13.86 -18.99 4.04
C THR A 230 14.48 -19.25 5.39
N ASP A 231 14.39 -18.26 6.29
CA ASP A 231 14.76 -18.39 7.69
C ASP A 231 13.72 -17.69 8.58
N THR A 232 13.84 -17.89 9.89
CA THR A 232 12.95 -17.26 10.87
C THR A 232 13.16 -15.75 10.91
N SER A 233 12.07 -14.99 10.79
CA SER A 233 12.13 -13.54 10.93
C SER A 233 12.35 -13.12 12.40
N PRO A 234 13.26 -12.18 12.67
CA PRO A 234 13.42 -11.60 14.01
C PRO A 234 12.20 -10.76 14.46
N ARG A 235 11.26 -10.48 13.57
CA ARG A 235 10.03 -9.76 13.88
C ARG A 235 9.01 -10.59 14.66
N GLY A 236 9.18 -11.92 14.72
CA GLY A 236 8.25 -12.85 15.36
C GLY A 236 7.06 -13.25 14.47
N ALA A 237 6.96 -12.71 13.26
CA ALA A 237 6.00 -13.07 12.21
C ALA A 237 6.69 -12.98 10.85
N GLY A 238 6.14 -13.67 9.83
CA GLY A 238 6.75 -13.76 8.52
C GLY A 238 8.06 -14.56 8.51
N LYS A 239 8.86 -14.35 7.48
CA LYS A 239 10.15 -15.02 7.26
C LYS A 239 11.17 -14.06 6.68
N LEU A 240 12.45 -14.36 6.86
CA LEU A 240 13.49 -13.89 5.96
C LEU A 240 13.44 -14.76 4.70
N PHE A 241 13.45 -14.15 3.52
CA PHE A 241 13.45 -14.87 2.24
C PHE A 241 14.67 -14.50 1.38
N GLY A 242 15.29 -15.52 0.80
CA GLY A 242 16.51 -15.39 0.02
C GLY A 242 16.25 -15.27 -1.49
N LYS A 243 17.34 -15.13 -2.22
CA LYS A 243 17.35 -14.97 -3.69
C LYS A 243 16.66 -16.11 -4.44
N LYS A 244 16.76 -17.34 -3.92
CA LYS A 244 16.13 -18.51 -4.54
C LYS A 244 14.60 -18.35 -4.55
N VAL A 245 13.99 -17.99 -3.41
CA VAL A 245 12.54 -17.73 -3.30
C VAL A 245 12.13 -16.62 -4.26
N THR A 246 12.89 -15.52 -4.29
CA THR A 246 12.60 -14.39 -5.18
C THR A 246 12.59 -14.84 -6.65
N ASN A 247 13.62 -15.53 -7.10
CA ASN A 247 13.70 -15.99 -8.48
C ASN A 247 12.59 -16.98 -8.85
N GLU A 248 12.29 -17.92 -7.96
CA GLU A 248 11.24 -18.93 -8.19
C GLU A 248 9.84 -18.30 -8.25
N VAL A 249 9.49 -17.43 -7.30
CA VAL A 249 8.16 -16.83 -7.23
C VAL A 249 7.96 -15.85 -8.38
N LEU A 250 8.90 -14.93 -8.62
CA LEU A 250 8.81 -13.99 -9.75
C LEU A 250 8.76 -14.72 -11.08
N GLY A 251 9.54 -15.81 -11.23
CA GLY A 251 9.52 -16.65 -12.43
C GLY A 251 8.18 -17.35 -12.66
N LYS A 252 7.57 -17.93 -11.61
CA LYS A 252 6.24 -18.56 -11.68
C LYS A 252 5.14 -17.57 -12.05
N LEU A 253 5.24 -16.33 -11.55
CA LEU A 253 4.25 -15.27 -11.81
C LEU A 253 4.57 -14.44 -13.08
N ALA A 254 5.64 -14.78 -13.79
CA ALA A 254 6.10 -14.11 -15.02
C ALA A 254 6.28 -12.59 -14.84
N VAL A 255 6.86 -12.16 -13.71
CA VAL A 255 7.19 -10.76 -13.42
C VAL A 255 8.68 -10.58 -13.17
N LYS A 256 9.18 -9.36 -13.27
CA LYS A 256 10.63 -9.06 -13.23
C LYS A 256 11.10 -8.59 -11.87
N ILE A 257 10.31 -7.74 -11.22
CA ILE A 257 10.71 -6.99 -10.03
C ILE A 257 9.60 -7.08 -8.98
N LEU A 258 10.00 -7.37 -7.74
CA LEU A 258 9.18 -7.14 -6.56
C LEU A 258 9.36 -5.70 -6.09
N VAL A 259 8.27 -4.94 -5.95
CA VAL A 259 8.25 -3.64 -5.26
C VAL A 259 7.54 -3.80 -3.93
N ARG A 260 8.15 -3.36 -2.84
CA ARG A 260 7.63 -3.57 -1.49
C ARG A 260 7.90 -2.37 -0.56
N GLY A 261 7.31 -2.39 0.63
CA GLY A 261 7.51 -1.45 1.72
C GLY A 261 8.14 -2.11 2.95
N HIS A 262 7.56 -1.89 4.15
CA HIS A 262 7.76 -2.59 5.42
C HIS A 262 9.10 -2.36 6.14
N GLU A 263 10.20 -2.16 5.43
CA GLU A 263 11.50 -1.88 6.04
C GLU A 263 11.88 -0.40 5.94
N PRO A 264 12.26 0.23 7.05
CA PRO A 264 12.81 1.58 6.99
C PRO A 264 14.15 1.56 6.25
N CYS A 265 14.31 2.51 5.32
CA CYS A 265 15.52 2.70 4.55
C CYS A 265 16.06 4.11 4.79
N ASP A 266 17.36 4.25 5.10
CA ASP A 266 17.95 5.57 5.39
C ASP A 266 17.85 6.52 4.21
N SER A 267 18.06 6.01 2.99
CA SER A 267 17.94 6.77 1.73
C SER A 267 16.50 6.76 1.16
N GLY A 268 15.50 6.26 1.90
CA GLY A 268 14.12 6.09 1.45
C GLY A 268 13.88 4.87 0.56
N PHE A 269 14.90 4.22 0.07
CA PHE A 269 14.79 2.97 -0.71
C PHE A 269 16.00 2.06 -0.55
N LYS A 270 15.82 0.79 -0.90
CA LYS A 270 16.88 -0.24 -0.92
C LYS A 270 16.62 -1.22 -2.07
N ILE A 271 17.70 -1.72 -2.68
CA ILE A 271 17.63 -2.74 -3.74
C ILE A 271 18.35 -3.99 -3.24
N ASP A 272 17.68 -5.13 -3.31
CA ASP A 272 18.18 -6.43 -2.86
C ASP A 272 18.06 -7.48 -3.98
N HIS A 273 18.65 -8.67 -3.74
CA HIS A 273 18.58 -9.86 -4.58
C HIS A 273 18.96 -9.59 -6.04
N HIS A 274 20.12 -8.92 -6.23
CA HIS A 274 20.65 -8.57 -7.57
C HIS A 274 19.62 -7.80 -8.41
N GLY A 275 18.96 -6.80 -7.81
CA GLY A 275 17.99 -5.97 -8.50
C GLY A 275 16.60 -6.59 -8.67
N LYS A 276 16.29 -7.69 -8.01
CA LYS A 276 14.96 -8.29 -8.10
C LYS A 276 13.96 -7.74 -7.09
N VAL A 277 14.44 -7.06 -6.05
CA VAL A 277 13.60 -6.48 -4.98
C VAL A 277 13.91 -5.00 -4.83
N LEU A 278 12.89 -4.17 -4.89
CA LEU A 278 12.90 -2.74 -4.54
C LEU A 278 12.07 -2.52 -3.29
N THR A 279 12.69 -2.09 -2.21
CA THR A 279 12.02 -1.62 -1.00
C THR A 279 11.87 -0.10 -1.05
N LEU A 280 10.66 0.43 -0.82
CA LEU A 280 10.34 1.86 -0.75
C LEU A 280 9.86 2.21 0.65
N PHE A 281 10.36 3.31 1.20
CA PHE A 281 9.94 3.85 2.49
C PHE A 281 9.64 5.35 2.33
N SER A 282 8.36 5.71 2.40
CA SER A 282 7.87 7.04 1.99
C SER A 282 7.67 8.02 3.13
N ARG A 283 8.13 7.70 4.33
CA ARG A 283 8.19 8.64 5.43
C ARG A 283 9.63 8.98 5.78
N LYS A 284 9.86 10.07 6.51
CA LYS A 284 11.20 10.46 7.00
C LYS A 284 11.18 10.92 8.46
N GLY A 285 12.36 10.88 9.08
CA GLY A 285 12.57 11.37 10.44
C GLY A 285 12.05 10.46 11.53
N SER A 286 11.71 11.05 12.69
CA SER A 286 11.27 10.29 13.88
C SER A 286 9.99 9.49 13.63
N PRO A 287 9.88 8.24 14.16
CA PRO A 287 10.82 7.57 15.07
C PRO A 287 11.90 6.73 14.38
N TYR A 288 11.96 6.70 13.05
CA TYR A 288 12.92 5.88 12.31
C TYR A 288 14.26 6.57 12.09
N PHE A 289 14.28 7.92 12.11
CA PHE A 289 15.46 8.76 11.93
C PHE A 289 16.20 8.58 10.60
N ASN A 290 15.50 8.04 9.59
CA ASN A 290 15.98 7.97 8.22
C ASN A 290 16.11 9.37 7.62
N SER A 291 17.12 9.55 6.77
CA SER A 291 17.49 10.85 6.20
C SER A 291 16.50 11.32 5.14
N CYS A 292 15.96 10.39 4.36
CA CYS A 292 15.05 10.65 3.24
C CYS A 292 13.83 9.71 3.26
N GLY A 293 12.70 10.21 2.77
CA GLY A 293 11.63 9.39 2.23
C GLY A 293 11.82 9.20 0.72
N ALA A 294 11.19 8.18 0.13
CA ALA A 294 11.22 7.96 -1.31
C ALA A 294 9.86 7.49 -1.85
N TYR A 295 9.60 7.80 -3.12
CA TYR A 295 8.51 7.25 -3.91
C TYR A 295 9.00 6.87 -5.31
N LEU A 296 8.28 5.97 -5.97
CA LEU A 296 8.56 5.58 -7.34
C LEU A 296 7.53 6.20 -8.27
N LEU A 297 7.97 6.86 -9.34
CA LEU A 297 7.12 7.41 -10.38
C LEU A 297 7.55 6.83 -11.73
N VAL A 298 6.76 5.91 -12.27
CA VAL A 298 7.18 5.08 -13.40
C VAL A 298 6.11 4.94 -14.48
N GLU A 299 6.55 4.96 -15.75
CA GLU A 299 5.73 4.59 -16.89
C GLU A 299 5.59 3.06 -16.95
N LEU A 300 4.36 2.55 -16.83
CA LEU A 300 4.11 1.10 -16.78
C LEU A 300 4.33 0.40 -18.11
N SER A 301 4.35 1.13 -19.22
CA SER A 301 4.67 0.60 -20.56
C SER A 301 6.16 0.29 -20.74
N GLU A 302 7.03 0.95 -19.97
CA GLU A 302 8.47 0.70 -20.01
C GLU A 302 8.83 -0.66 -19.42
N LYS A 303 9.86 -1.30 -19.96
CA LYS A 303 10.36 -2.61 -19.52
C LYS A 303 11.68 -2.46 -18.81
N PHE A 304 11.69 -2.88 -17.56
CA PHE A 304 12.90 -2.95 -16.74
C PHE A 304 13.18 -4.40 -16.36
N GLU A 305 14.42 -4.85 -16.50
CA GLU A 305 14.83 -6.21 -16.15
C GLU A 305 15.23 -6.33 -14.68
N ASN A 306 15.58 -5.22 -14.04
CA ASN A 306 15.96 -5.14 -12.63
C ASN A 306 15.67 -3.77 -12.04
N ALA A 307 15.67 -3.68 -10.70
CA ALA A 307 15.33 -2.45 -9.95
C ALA A 307 16.41 -1.37 -10.02
N GLU A 308 17.67 -1.71 -10.38
CA GLU A 308 18.71 -0.69 -10.60
C GLU A 308 18.33 0.24 -11.76
N GLN A 309 17.61 -0.28 -12.75
CA GLN A 309 17.12 0.52 -13.88
C GLN A 309 15.98 1.48 -13.46
N LEU A 310 15.34 1.22 -12.30
CA LEU A 310 14.32 2.10 -11.74
C LEU A 310 14.89 3.29 -10.96
N ILE A 311 16.21 3.31 -10.64
CA ILE A 311 16.82 4.39 -9.85
C ILE A 311 16.50 5.79 -10.40
N PRO A 312 16.52 6.06 -11.73
CA PRO A 312 16.14 7.37 -12.27
C PRO A 312 14.65 7.76 -12.05
N HIS A 313 13.81 6.80 -11.70
CA HIS A 313 12.37 6.97 -11.46
C HIS A 313 12.03 6.99 -9.95
N ILE A 314 13.04 6.74 -9.08
CA ILE A 314 12.89 6.85 -7.63
C ILE A 314 13.24 8.29 -7.24
N HIS A 315 12.29 8.95 -6.61
CA HIS A 315 12.44 10.32 -6.12
C HIS A 315 12.59 10.31 -4.60
N THR A 316 13.63 10.95 -4.09
CA THR A 316 13.86 11.12 -2.64
C THR A 316 13.56 12.55 -2.22
N PHE A 317 13.09 12.73 -0.98
CA PHE A 317 12.72 14.05 -0.45
C PHE A 317 13.06 14.19 1.04
#